data_537e0f115990d067b0b4cd36d3fd7a01
#
_entry.id   537e0f115990d067b0b4cd36d3fd7a01
#
_cell.length_a   1.000
_cell.length_b   1.000
_cell.length_c   1.000
_cell.angle_alpha   90.00
_cell.angle_beta   90.00
_cell.angle_gamma   90.00
#
_symmetry.space_group_name_H-M   'P 1'
#
loop_
_entity.id
_entity.type
_entity.pdbx_description
1 polymer ?
#
loop_
_entity_poly.entity_id
_entity_poly.type
_entity_poly.pdbx_seq_one_letter_code
_entity_poly.pdbx_strand_id
1 'polypeptide(L)'
;LASDKTGIPLDRILISATHCHSAPSSMNYCLGSRGDPRYRAFLPGKLVEAIVLANAKLQPAKAAWGRVDAAEFTACRRWSFLKGNELVDPFGNKTVRANMHPGHGNENAVGPTGPADPWLTFLSVQSPDGRPLSVLANFSMHYFSGHPGVSADYAGLFSESLAKRLAPGDESFVGIMSQGTSGDSWWGDYSRDKRRTWSMQDYTGQLVDMVAKRLAKLEHSEEVPLGMAESRPEFFRRTPDATRLNWAHEMLEKMDGQRPRNRPEVYAEQAVWIHENPVEEVPLQAIRIGGLGITAVPCEVYALTGLKLKSASPLPLTFNISLANGASGYIPPPEQHTLGGYTTWPARTAGLEVNAEPRIVEETTRLLEQASGRARKKYVEPMSPYAKVVMASKPTAYWRLGEQAGPIASDITGNRNDAEYKSGVAFHLSGYRHSNEAITTSRAAHFAGGCVVAEVPAAEAFTVEFWLWNGAIKSQHGRDSFVAEVAGLNLRIVEVTNVEEPVLTIVPGRVGRAAVSPRKWHHVVVVGRPGNYQLWVNEVKHLDEKWEPNRNESAPKMKLVFGGSNDGLMDFGGKLDEIAYFNRALTSEEIKKHNSQN
;
A
#
# COMPACT_ATOMS: atom_id res chain seq x y z
N LEU A 1 33.41 -12.86 6.83
CA LEU A 1 33.58 -13.49 8.16
C LEU A 1 32.70 -14.74 8.30
N ALA A 2 31.37 -14.67 8.10
CA ALA A 2 30.48 -15.86 8.20
C ALA A 2 30.82 -16.85 7.08
N SER A 3 30.94 -16.41 5.86
CA SER A 3 31.32 -17.21 4.69
C SER A 3 32.65 -17.95 4.90
N ASP A 4 33.67 -17.25 5.40
CA ASP A 4 35.00 -17.84 5.66
C ASP A 4 34.95 -18.97 6.71
N LYS A 5 34.02 -18.86 7.69
CA LYS A 5 33.91 -19.84 8.79
C LYS A 5 32.99 -21.01 8.47
N THR A 6 32.07 -20.87 7.53
CA THR A 6 31.05 -21.87 7.24
C THR A 6 31.16 -22.50 5.85
N GLY A 7 31.92 -21.86 4.95
CA GLY A 7 31.99 -22.24 3.52
C GLY A 7 30.72 -21.86 2.74
N ILE A 8 29.72 -21.22 3.36
CA ILE A 8 28.53 -20.75 2.67
C ILE A 8 28.91 -19.58 1.77
N PRO A 9 28.64 -19.62 0.45
CA PRO A 9 28.92 -18.50 -0.47
C PRO A 9 28.25 -17.21 -0.01
N LEU A 10 28.89 -16.07 -0.25
CA LEU A 10 28.42 -14.77 0.25
C LEU A 10 27.02 -14.41 -0.31
N ASP A 11 26.75 -14.74 -1.58
CA ASP A 11 25.46 -14.57 -2.26
C ASP A 11 24.36 -15.53 -1.75
N ARG A 12 24.69 -16.43 -0.82
CA ARG A 12 23.77 -17.36 -0.15
C ARG A 12 23.49 -16.99 1.31
N ILE A 13 23.96 -15.83 1.75
CA ILE A 13 23.75 -15.32 3.12
C ILE A 13 22.75 -14.17 3.06
N LEU A 14 21.70 -14.25 3.90
CA LEU A 14 20.73 -13.20 4.10
C LEU A 14 20.74 -12.77 5.56
N ILE A 15 20.93 -11.48 5.80
CA ILE A 15 20.85 -10.86 7.13
C ILE A 15 19.81 -9.75 7.08
N SER A 16 18.84 -9.79 7.98
CA SER A 16 17.77 -8.77 8.02
C SER A 16 17.55 -8.23 9.43
N ALA A 17 16.96 -7.04 9.50
CA ALA A 17 16.55 -6.42 10.75
C ALA A 17 15.05 -6.57 10.97
N THR A 18 14.60 -6.68 12.22
CA THR A 18 13.18 -6.69 12.61
C THR A 18 12.59 -5.29 12.74
N HIS A 19 13.39 -4.26 12.50
CA HIS A 19 13.02 -2.85 12.55
C HIS A 19 12.46 -2.39 13.91
N CYS A 20 12.85 -3.02 15.02
CA CYS A 20 12.46 -2.55 16.34
C CYS A 20 13.05 -1.14 16.61
N HIS A 21 12.23 -0.26 17.22
CA HIS A 21 12.62 1.13 17.50
C HIS A 21 13.20 1.32 18.92
N SER A 22 13.54 0.25 19.60
CA SER A 22 14.08 0.22 20.97
C SER A 22 15.41 -0.50 21.04
N ALA A 23 16.29 -0.28 20.06
CA ALA A 23 17.63 -0.82 19.99
C ALA A 23 18.69 0.30 19.91
N PRO A 24 19.96 0.05 20.29
CA PRO A 24 21.04 0.99 20.02
C PRO A 24 21.16 1.24 18.51
N SER A 25 21.42 2.50 18.13
CA SER A 25 21.56 2.83 16.71
C SER A 25 22.85 2.22 16.14
N SER A 26 22.72 1.50 15.02
CA SER A 26 23.86 1.00 14.25
C SER A 26 24.27 1.92 13.10
N MET A 27 23.46 2.92 12.74
CA MET A 27 23.63 3.83 11.60
C MET A 27 23.83 5.28 12.06
N ASN A 28 24.61 6.05 11.28
CA ASN A 28 24.98 7.44 11.61
C ASN A 28 24.09 8.50 10.96
N TYR A 29 22.93 8.15 10.42
CA TYR A 29 22.21 9.06 9.55
C TYR A 29 20.67 9.01 9.64
N CYS A 30 20.09 8.06 10.39
CA CYS A 30 18.63 7.99 10.49
C CYS A 30 18.09 9.20 11.27
N LEU A 31 17.52 10.17 10.54
CA LEU A 31 16.90 11.38 11.08
C LEU A 31 17.82 12.15 12.06
N GLY A 32 19.12 12.25 11.76
CA GLY A 32 20.13 12.90 12.60
C GLY A 32 20.68 12.03 13.73
N SER A 33 20.28 10.77 13.84
CA SER A 33 20.86 9.82 14.82
C SER A 33 22.33 9.54 14.55
N ARG A 34 23.05 9.12 15.59
CA ARG A 34 24.43 8.63 15.50
C ARG A 34 24.50 7.21 16.03
N GLY A 35 25.26 6.36 15.32
CA GLY A 35 25.47 4.97 15.73
C GLY A 35 26.27 4.88 17.02
N ASP A 36 25.89 3.95 17.91
CA ASP A 36 26.69 3.63 19.09
C ASP A 36 27.95 2.85 18.66
N PRO A 37 29.16 3.35 18.89
CA PRO A 37 30.39 2.69 18.45
C PRO A 37 30.58 1.29 19.07
N ARG A 38 30.17 1.09 20.32
CA ARG A 38 30.31 -0.21 21.02
C ARG A 38 29.35 -1.24 20.44
N TYR A 39 28.10 -0.83 20.15
CA TYR A 39 27.13 -1.70 19.52
C TYR A 39 27.54 -2.08 18.09
N ARG A 40 28.04 -1.13 17.32
CA ARG A 40 28.56 -1.37 15.95
C ARG A 40 29.75 -2.34 15.91
N ALA A 41 30.61 -2.31 16.93
CA ALA A 41 31.73 -3.24 17.07
C ALA A 41 31.25 -4.63 17.52
N PHE A 42 30.24 -4.70 18.38
CA PHE A 42 29.69 -5.93 18.95
C PHE A 42 28.82 -6.76 17.99
N LEU A 43 27.94 -6.09 17.23
CA LEU A 43 26.89 -6.75 16.45
C LEU A 43 27.40 -7.72 15.38
N PRO A 44 28.40 -7.38 14.54
CA PRO A 44 28.89 -8.30 13.50
C PRO A 44 29.39 -9.64 14.06
N GLY A 45 30.09 -9.59 15.19
CA GLY A 45 30.57 -10.81 15.86
C GLY A 45 29.43 -11.74 16.28
N LYS A 46 28.33 -11.19 16.80
CA LYS A 46 27.15 -11.96 17.21
C LYS A 46 26.37 -12.55 16.05
N LEU A 47 26.26 -11.81 14.96
CA LEU A 47 25.64 -12.34 13.72
C LEU A 47 26.45 -13.51 13.15
N VAL A 48 27.76 -13.39 13.10
CA VAL A 48 28.65 -14.49 12.66
C VAL A 48 28.54 -15.69 13.57
N GLU A 49 28.55 -15.50 14.90
CA GLU A 49 28.39 -16.57 15.90
C GLU A 49 27.08 -17.34 15.67
N ALA A 50 25.94 -16.63 15.48
CA ALA A 50 24.64 -17.26 15.23
C ALA A 50 24.64 -18.11 13.94
N ILE A 51 25.22 -17.61 12.84
CA ILE A 51 25.31 -18.35 11.57
C ILE A 51 26.19 -19.60 11.73
N VAL A 52 27.35 -19.48 12.39
CA VAL A 52 28.26 -20.60 12.61
C VAL A 52 27.62 -21.69 13.48
N LEU A 53 26.94 -21.28 14.56
CA LEU A 53 26.23 -22.23 15.45
C LEU A 53 25.10 -22.95 14.70
N ALA A 54 24.31 -22.25 13.89
CA ALA A 54 23.26 -22.85 13.09
C ALA A 54 23.83 -23.85 12.07
N ASN A 55 24.89 -23.49 11.36
CA ASN A 55 25.55 -24.36 10.40
C ASN A 55 26.15 -25.62 11.05
N ALA A 56 26.70 -25.52 12.26
CA ALA A 56 27.24 -26.66 13.00
C ALA A 56 26.15 -27.63 13.51
N LYS A 57 24.89 -27.19 13.56
CA LYS A 57 23.75 -28.01 14.05
C LYS A 57 22.84 -28.50 12.92
N LEU A 58 23.31 -28.51 11.67
CA LEU A 58 22.56 -29.04 10.54
C LEU A 58 22.17 -30.51 10.77
N GLN A 59 20.90 -30.84 10.53
CA GLN A 59 20.35 -32.18 10.62
C GLN A 59 19.26 -32.40 9.55
N PRO A 60 18.93 -33.66 9.19
CA PRO A 60 17.79 -33.94 8.32
C PRO A 60 16.50 -33.32 8.87
N ALA A 61 15.69 -32.77 7.97
CA ALA A 61 14.48 -32.07 8.36
C ALA A 61 13.40 -32.13 7.27
N LYS A 62 12.15 -31.95 7.70
CA LYS A 62 10.97 -31.76 6.87
C LYS A 62 10.54 -30.30 6.95
N ALA A 63 9.94 -29.77 5.88
CA ALA A 63 9.44 -28.41 5.88
C ALA A 63 7.97 -28.31 5.45
N ALA A 64 7.27 -27.32 6.04
CA ALA A 64 5.93 -26.92 5.64
C ALA A 64 5.85 -25.40 5.63
N TRP A 65 4.93 -24.85 4.85
CA TRP A 65 4.68 -23.42 4.79
C TRP A 65 3.19 -23.14 4.75
N GLY A 66 2.81 -22.00 5.31
CA GLY A 66 1.42 -21.61 5.39
C GLY A 66 1.26 -20.11 5.55
N ARG A 67 0.03 -19.67 5.48
CA ARG A 67 -0.35 -18.31 5.81
C ARG A 67 -1.67 -18.26 6.55
N VAL A 68 -1.87 -17.18 7.29
CA VAL A 68 -3.15 -16.83 7.94
C VAL A 68 -3.50 -15.39 7.59
N ASP A 69 -4.79 -15.10 7.52
CA ASP A 69 -5.28 -13.73 7.38
C ASP A 69 -5.22 -13.04 8.76
N ALA A 70 -4.40 -12.03 8.85
CA ALA A 70 -4.19 -11.19 10.03
C ALA A 70 -4.56 -9.73 9.74
N ALA A 71 -5.57 -9.48 8.89
CA ALA A 71 -6.01 -8.14 8.49
C ALA A 71 -6.35 -7.23 9.67
N GLU A 72 -6.82 -7.78 10.79
CA GLU A 72 -7.10 -6.99 11.98
C GLU A 72 -5.84 -6.43 12.67
N PHE A 73 -4.67 -7.00 12.39
CA PHE A 73 -3.42 -6.72 13.10
C PHE A 73 -2.51 -5.73 12.37
N THR A 74 -2.89 -5.27 11.20
CA THR A 74 -2.14 -4.29 10.41
C THR A 74 -3.07 -3.36 9.64
N ALA A 75 -2.68 -2.11 9.44
CA ALA A 75 -3.41 -1.12 8.67
C ALA A 75 -2.44 -0.14 8.01
N CYS A 76 -2.85 0.50 6.92
CA CYS A 76 -2.08 1.59 6.34
C CYS A 76 -2.06 2.78 7.31
N ARG A 77 -0.85 3.23 7.68
CA ARG A 77 -0.63 4.37 8.58
C ARG A 77 -0.43 5.69 7.84
N ARG A 78 -0.29 5.66 6.49
CA ARG A 78 -0.11 6.83 5.65
C ARG A 78 -1.47 7.26 5.09
N TRP A 79 -1.89 8.50 5.39
CA TRP A 79 -3.19 9.03 5.03
C TRP A 79 -3.07 10.36 4.27
N SER A 80 -3.96 10.55 3.30
CA SER A 80 -4.12 11.82 2.60
C SER A 80 -4.90 12.83 3.46
N PHE A 81 -4.62 14.12 3.22
CA PHE A 81 -5.31 15.24 3.85
C PHE A 81 -6.19 15.97 2.84
N LEU A 82 -7.19 16.69 3.33
CA LEU A 82 -8.01 17.59 2.53
C LEU A 82 -7.16 18.68 1.89
N LYS A 83 -7.50 19.10 0.66
CA LYS A 83 -6.86 20.22 -0.04
C LYS A 83 -6.94 21.49 0.79
N GLY A 84 -5.83 22.21 0.89
CA GLY A 84 -5.68 23.38 1.75
C GLY A 84 -5.19 23.08 3.16
N ASN A 85 -5.08 21.79 3.55
CA ASN A 85 -4.55 21.33 4.82
C ASN A 85 -3.21 20.58 4.65
N GLU A 86 -2.47 20.89 3.59
CA GLU A 86 -1.14 20.36 3.34
C GLU A 86 -0.18 20.73 4.48
N LEU A 87 0.63 19.75 4.90
CA LEU A 87 1.67 20.00 5.90
C LEU A 87 2.92 20.59 5.25
N VAL A 88 3.76 21.21 6.07
CA VAL A 88 5.02 21.82 5.63
C VAL A 88 6.10 20.75 5.47
N ASP A 89 6.80 20.77 4.34
CA ASP A 89 7.96 19.94 4.06
C ASP A 89 9.23 20.45 4.79
N PRO A 90 10.36 19.73 4.78
CA PRO A 90 11.60 20.19 5.43
C PRO A 90 12.19 21.47 4.86
N PHE A 91 11.71 21.89 3.71
CA PHE A 91 12.21 23.03 2.93
C PHE A 91 11.33 24.27 3.05
N GLY A 92 10.27 24.19 3.87
CA GLY A 92 9.37 25.31 4.17
C GLY A 92 8.14 25.40 3.26
N ASN A 93 7.92 24.47 2.32
CA ASN A 93 6.80 24.53 1.39
C ASN A 93 5.60 23.73 1.92
N LYS A 94 4.38 24.22 1.72
CA LYS A 94 3.13 23.50 1.98
C LYS A 94 2.79 22.56 0.83
N THR A 95 3.44 21.39 0.79
CA THR A 95 3.32 20.42 -0.32
C THR A 95 2.92 19.03 0.15
N VAL A 96 2.83 18.78 1.47
CA VAL A 96 2.62 17.44 2.01
C VAL A 96 1.14 17.12 2.03
N ARG A 97 0.66 16.43 1.00
CA ARG A 97 -0.73 15.98 0.84
C ARG A 97 -1.02 14.67 1.57
N ALA A 98 0.01 13.87 1.89
CA ALA A 98 -0.13 12.65 2.68
C ALA A 98 1.03 12.46 3.65
N ASN A 99 0.72 11.96 4.86
CA ASN A 99 1.73 11.70 5.88
C ASN A 99 1.33 10.50 6.75
N MET A 100 2.31 9.97 7.49
CA MET A 100 2.11 8.90 8.46
C MET A 100 1.44 9.42 9.73
N HIS A 101 0.66 8.54 10.37
CA HIS A 101 0.07 8.78 11.69
C HIS A 101 -0.79 10.04 11.76
N PRO A 102 -1.91 10.11 11.00
CA PRO A 102 -2.78 11.29 10.98
C PRO A 102 -3.45 11.58 12.33
N GLY A 103 -3.50 10.61 13.25
CA GLY A 103 -4.28 10.66 14.48
C GLY A 103 -5.72 10.16 14.29
N HIS A 104 -6.27 9.54 15.34
CA HIS A 104 -7.69 9.14 15.35
C HIS A 104 -8.58 10.37 15.41
N GLY A 105 -9.68 10.36 14.66
CA GLY A 105 -10.64 11.48 14.64
C GLY A 105 -10.14 12.76 13.99
N ASN A 106 -9.02 12.73 13.26
CA ASN A 106 -8.53 13.89 12.53
C ASN A 106 -9.47 14.22 11.37
N GLU A 107 -10.18 15.34 11.48
CA GLU A 107 -11.17 15.78 10.50
C GLU A 107 -10.57 16.19 9.16
N ASN A 108 -9.28 16.52 9.12
CA ASN A 108 -8.57 16.86 7.91
C ASN A 108 -8.01 15.62 7.18
N ALA A 109 -8.03 14.45 7.82
CA ALA A 109 -7.56 13.21 7.22
C ALA A 109 -8.69 12.51 6.45
N VAL A 110 -8.48 12.32 5.16
CA VAL A 110 -9.45 11.75 4.22
C VAL A 110 -9.47 10.24 4.30
N GLY A 111 -8.35 9.59 4.01
CA GLY A 111 -8.26 8.13 3.96
C GLY A 111 -6.84 7.62 3.71
N PRO A 112 -6.64 6.31 3.83
CA PRO A 112 -5.35 5.69 3.60
C PRO A 112 -4.92 5.85 2.12
N THR A 113 -3.61 5.98 1.89
CA THR A 113 -3.03 6.12 0.55
C THR A 113 -2.46 4.81 -0.01
N GLY A 114 -2.82 3.68 0.58
CA GLY A 114 -2.43 2.35 0.13
C GLY A 114 -3.15 1.26 0.89
N PRO A 115 -3.09 0.01 0.41
CA PRO A 115 -3.64 -1.15 1.12
C PRO A 115 -2.78 -1.50 2.34
N ALA A 116 -3.27 -2.39 3.19
CA ALA A 116 -2.44 -3.19 4.08
C ALA A 116 -2.18 -4.56 3.45
N ASP A 117 -1.05 -5.19 3.79
CA ASP A 117 -0.77 -6.58 3.45
C ASP A 117 -1.17 -7.47 4.64
N PRO A 118 -2.30 -8.19 4.57
CA PRO A 118 -2.89 -8.87 5.72
C PRO A 118 -2.24 -10.21 6.05
N TRP A 119 -1.31 -10.69 5.21
CA TRP A 119 -0.87 -12.07 5.31
C TRP A 119 0.30 -12.26 6.29
N LEU A 120 0.04 -12.95 7.40
CA LEU A 120 1.08 -13.53 8.24
C LEU A 120 1.46 -14.89 7.62
N THR A 121 2.60 -14.91 6.95
CA THR A 121 3.11 -16.09 6.22
C THR A 121 4.26 -16.71 7.02
N PHE A 122 4.40 -18.05 7.01
CA PHE A 122 5.45 -18.71 7.75
C PHE A 122 5.98 -19.98 7.07
N LEU A 123 7.22 -20.29 7.39
CA LEU A 123 7.93 -21.54 7.11
C LEU A 123 8.13 -22.27 8.44
N SER A 124 7.80 -23.56 8.49
CA SER A 124 8.05 -24.43 9.63
C SER A 124 9.01 -25.54 9.25
N VAL A 125 9.94 -25.85 10.13
CA VAL A 125 10.92 -26.93 9.98
C VAL A 125 10.82 -27.84 11.19
N GLN A 126 10.77 -29.16 10.95
CA GLN A 126 10.78 -30.19 11.99
C GLN A 126 11.74 -31.32 11.62
N SER A 127 12.21 -32.07 12.62
CA SER A 127 12.98 -33.29 12.42
C SER A 127 12.14 -34.39 11.74
N PRO A 128 12.76 -35.47 11.23
CA PRO A 128 12.02 -36.57 10.60
C PRO A 128 11.00 -37.25 11.49
N ASP A 129 11.25 -37.28 12.80
CA ASP A 129 10.36 -37.83 13.86
C ASP A 129 9.24 -36.84 14.30
N GLY A 130 9.22 -35.63 13.74
CA GLY A 130 8.16 -34.64 13.98
C GLY A 130 8.43 -33.64 15.08
N ARG A 131 9.63 -33.64 15.70
CA ARG A 131 9.99 -32.60 16.70
C ARG A 131 10.18 -31.25 16.03
N PRO A 132 9.51 -30.18 16.49
CA PRO A 132 9.68 -28.84 15.95
C PRO A 132 11.13 -28.35 16.11
N LEU A 133 11.72 -27.80 15.05
CA LEU A 133 13.07 -27.23 15.06
C LEU A 133 13.06 -25.71 14.95
N SER A 134 12.26 -25.17 14.02
CA SER A 134 12.20 -23.73 13.81
C SER A 134 10.92 -23.30 13.09
N VAL A 135 10.48 -22.08 13.36
CA VAL A 135 9.46 -21.39 12.54
C VAL A 135 9.95 -19.99 12.22
N LEU A 136 10.07 -19.70 10.92
CA LEU A 136 10.27 -18.35 10.39
C LEU A 136 8.92 -17.78 9.97
N ALA A 137 8.42 -16.79 10.67
CA ALA A 137 7.23 -16.02 10.30
C ALA A 137 7.63 -14.68 9.66
N ASN A 138 6.74 -14.15 8.83
CA ASN A 138 6.89 -12.84 8.18
C ASN A 138 5.56 -12.10 8.26
N PHE A 139 5.59 -10.85 8.72
CA PHE A 139 4.39 -10.03 8.85
C PHE A 139 4.66 -8.58 8.49
N SER A 140 3.71 -7.97 7.75
CA SER A 140 3.80 -6.59 7.27
C SER A 140 3.26 -5.61 8.33
N MET A 141 3.98 -5.51 9.46
CA MET A 141 3.69 -4.58 10.55
C MET A 141 5.01 -3.97 11.05
N HIS A 142 5.04 -2.65 11.24
CA HIS A 142 6.28 -1.89 11.43
C HIS A 142 6.94 -2.20 12.78
N TYR A 143 6.40 -1.69 13.86
CA TYR A 143 6.77 -1.96 15.24
C TYR A 143 5.55 -1.76 16.14
N PHE A 144 5.53 -2.35 17.32
CA PHE A 144 4.37 -2.20 18.20
C PHE A 144 4.40 -0.87 18.95
N SER A 145 5.49 -0.59 19.66
CA SER A 145 5.67 0.69 20.37
C SER A 145 7.15 1.01 20.59
N GLY A 146 7.48 2.31 20.70
CA GLY A 146 8.78 2.74 21.17
C GLY A 146 8.87 2.53 22.69
N HIS A 147 9.39 1.40 23.13
CA HIS A 147 9.67 1.16 24.55
C HIS A 147 10.85 2.00 25.06
N PRO A 148 10.80 2.56 26.26
CA PRO A 148 11.99 3.10 26.89
C PRO A 148 12.98 1.96 27.20
N GLY A 149 14.26 2.16 26.84
CA GLY A 149 15.31 1.16 27.00
C GLY A 149 15.48 0.24 25.79
N VAL A 150 16.08 -0.93 26.01
CA VAL A 150 16.35 -1.92 24.94
C VAL A 150 15.24 -2.99 24.95
N SER A 151 14.64 -3.22 23.78
CA SER A 151 13.59 -4.22 23.59
C SER A 151 13.65 -4.76 22.16
N ALA A 152 13.35 -6.05 21.97
CA ALA A 152 13.15 -6.67 20.67
C ALA A 152 11.72 -6.46 20.14
N ASP A 153 10.90 -5.63 20.80
CA ASP A 153 9.51 -5.32 20.47
C ASP A 153 8.66 -6.60 20.32
N TYR A 154 7.55 -6.52 19.57
CA TYR A 154 6.68 -7.67 19.34
C TYR A 154 7.39 -8.84 18.62
N ALA A 155 8.43 -8.57 17.84
CA ALA A 155 9.16 -9.60 17.10
C ALA A 155 9.88 -10.57 18.05
N GLY A 156 10.58 -10.06 19.08
CA GLY A 156 11.19 -10.89 20.11
C GLY A 156 10.16 -11.63 20.95
N LEU A 157 9.11 -10.92 21.38
CA LEU A 157 8.02 -11.53 22.15
C LEU A 157 7.29 -12.64 21.38
N PHE A 158 7.10 -12.46 20.06
CA PHE A 158 6.55 -13.51 19.18
C PHE A 158 7.45 -14.74 19.19
N SER A 159 8.76 -14.56 19.01
CA SER A 159 9.74 -15.66 18.98
C SER A 159 9.70 -16.47 20.27
N GLU A 160 9.73 -15.81 21.41
CA GLU A 160 9.68 -16.44 22.74
C GLU A 160 8.34 -17.15 23.00
N SER A 161 7.23 -16.48 22.67
CA SER A 161 5.89 -17.03 22.89
C SER A 161 5.61 -18.23 21.98
N LEU A 162 6.13 -18.19 20.74
CA LEU A 162 6.01 -19.30 19.81
C LEU A 162 6.81 -20.51 20.27
N ALA A 163 8.04 -20.32 20.81
CA ALA A 163 8.84 -21.38 21.40
C ALA A 163 8.10 -22.05 22.58
N LYS A 164 7.58 -21.26 23.50
CA LYS A 164 6.77 -21.77 24.64
C LYS A 164 5.53 -22.54 24.18
N ARG A 165 4.93 -22.15 23.04
CA ARG A 165 3.69 -22.74 22.51
C ARG A 165 3.91 -24.04 21.75
N LEU A 166 5.00 -24.14 20.95
CA LEU A 166 5.26 -25.25 20.04
C LEU A 166 6.27 -26.28 20.58
N ALA A 167 7.20 -25.83 21.39
CA ALA A 167 8.30 -26.65 21.91
C ALA A 167 8.58 -26.36 23.40
N PRO A 168 7.60 -26.55 24.30
CA PRO A 168 7.77 -26.23 25.73
C PRO A 168 8.91 -27.02 26.32
N GLY A 169 9.90 -26.33 26.92
CA GLY A 169 11.08 -26.92 27.53
C GLY A 169 12.20 -27.30 26.55
N ASP A 170 12.04 -27.12 25.25
CA ASP A 170 13.10 -27.33 24.25
C ASP A 170 13.80 -26.00 23.92
N GLU A 171 14.93 -25.75 24.55
CA GLU A 171 15.75 -24.55 24.31
C GLU A 171 16.42 -24.53 22.93
N SER A 172 16.41 -25.65 22.21
CA SER A 172 16.96 -25.72 20.85
C SER A 172 16.02 -25.20 19.75
N PHE A 173 14.71 -25.06 20.06
CA PHE A 173 13.74 -24.51 19.12
C PHE A 173 13.98 -23.01 18.85
N VAL A 174 13.88 -22.61 17.59
CA VAL A 174 14.07 -21.21 17.19
C VAL A 174 12.81 -20.66 16.51
N GLY A 175 12.13 -19.75 17.18
CA GLY A 175 11.09 -18.90 16.59
C GLY A 175 11.69 -17.61 16.02
N ILE A 176 11.24 -17.18 14.86
CA ILE A 176 11.72 -15.95 14.21
C ILE A 176 10.53 -15.18 13.63
N MET A 177 10.46 -13.87 13.90
CA MET A 177 9.60 -12.95 13.16
C MET A 177 10.50 -12.09 12.27
N SER A 178 10.31 -12.15 10.96
CA SER A 178 10.98 -11.26 10.00
C SER A 178 10.08 -10.11 9.59
N GLN A 179 10.69 -8.98 9.23
CA GLN A 179 9.98 -7.79 8.81
C GLN A 179 9.41 -7.97 7.39
N GLY A 180 8.09 -7.88 7.27
CA GLY A 180 7.39 -7.87 5.99
C GLY A 180 7.41 -6.49 5.33
N THR A 181 6.51 -6.27 4.38
CA THR A 181 6.37 -5.00 3.65
C THR A 181 5.55 -4.00 4.48
N SER A 182 6.20 -3.37 5.44
CA SER A 182 5.59 -2.57 6.49
C SER A 182 5.93 -1.08 6.41
N GLY A 183 6.54 -0.61 5.32
CA GLY A 183 6.97 0.78 5.18
C GLY A 183 5.84 1.79 5.45
N ASP A 184 4.64 1.49 5.03
CA ASP A 184 3.43 2.30 5.26
C ASP A 184 2.41 1.63 6.19
N SER A 185 2.76 0.55 6.89
CA SER A 185 1.84 -0.23 7.71
C SER A 185 2.11 -0.08 9.21
N TRP A 186 1.05 -0.22 10.02
CA TRP A 186 1.11 -0.22 11.48
C TRP A 186 -0.13 -0.93 12.06
N TRP A 187 -0.10 -1.34 13.34
CA TRP A 187 -1.23 -1.98 14.01
C TRP A 187 -2.38 -1.01 14.35
N GLY A 188 -2.08 0.29 14.44
CA GLY A 188 -3.07 1.34 14.70
C GLY A 188 -3.88 1.66 13.44
N ASP A 189 -5.13 1.25 13.42
CA ASP A 189 -6.08 1.49 12.34
C ASP A 189 -6.81 2.83 12.57
N TYR A 190 -6.41 3.86 11.84
CA TYR A 190 -7.00 5.21 11.91
C TYR A 190 -8.39 5.34 11.27
N SER A 191 -8.89 4.30 10.60
CA SER A 191 -10.28 4.26 10.13
C SER A 191 -11.28 4.05 11.26
N ARG A 192 -10.81 3.62 12.44
CA ARG A 192 -11.62 3.43 13.64
C ARG A 192 -11.76 4.73 14.41
N ASP A 193 -12.93 4.96 15.00
CA ASP A 193 -13.18 6.15 15.83
C ASP A 193 -12.28 6.19 17.07
N LYS A 194 -11.95 5.02 17.62
CA LYS A 194 -11.13 4.88 18.82
C LYS A 194 -9.91 4.01 18.57
N ARG A 195 -8.79 4.39 19.20
CA ARG A 195 -7.58 3.58 19.22
C ARG A 195 -7.85 2.23 19.88
N ARG A 196 -7.26 1.16 19.34
CA ARG A 196 -7.22 -0.15 20.01
C ARG A 196 -6.36 -0.07 21.27
N THR A 197 -6.75 -0.82 22.29
CA THR A 197 -6.10 -0.83 23.62
C THR A 197 -5.29 -2.12 23.87
N TRP A 198 -4.87 -2.81 22.81
CA TRP A 198 -4.05 -4.01 22.97
C TRP A 198 -2.74 -3.73 23.69
N SER A 199 -2.38 -4.58 24.64
CA SER A 199 -1.00 -4.70 25.07
C SER A 199 -0.17 -5.41 24.00
N MET A 200 1.16 -5.29 24.07
CA MET A 200 2.05 -6.02 23.17
C MET A 200 1.87 -7.54 23.34
N GLN A 201 1.62 -7.99 24.57
CA GLN A 201 1.36 -9.39 24.93
C GLN A 201 0.07 -9.91 24.28
N ASP A 202 -1.03 -9.16 24.37
CA ASP A 202 -2.31 -9.54 23.75
C ASP A 202 -2.20 -9.60 22.23
N TYR A 203 -1.57 -8.57 21.63
CA TYR A 203 -1.32 -8.51 20.19
C TYR A 203 -0.51 -9.72 19.72
N THR A 204 0.63 -9.95 20.36
CA THR A 204 1.57 -11.02 19.97
C THR A 204 1.01 -12.41 20.24
N GLY A 205 0.32 -12.59 21.36
CA GLY A 205 -0.31 -13.87 21.73
C GLY A 205 -1.33 -14.33 20.69
N GLN A 206 -2.16 -13.41 20.19
CA GLN A 206 -3.12 -13.72 19.12
C GLN A 206 -2.44 -14.15 17.81
N LEU A 207 -1.36 -13.47 17.40
CA LEU A 207 -0.59 -13.86 16.21
C LEU A 207 0.04 -15.26 16.37
N VAL A 208 0.59 -15.57 17.55
CA VAL A 208 1.15 -16.90 17.87
C VAL A 208 0.07 -17.97 17.77
N ASP A 209 -1.11 -17.73 18.35
CA ASP A 209 -2.24 -18.66 18.29
C ASP A 209 -2.72 -18.93 16.86
N MET A 210 -2.77 -17.89 16.02
CA MET A 210 -3.14 -18.03 14.60
C MET A 210 -2.15 -18.93 13.86
N VAL A 211 -0.83 -18.71 14.05
CA VAL A 211 0.23 -19.54 13.46
C VAL A 211 0.13 -20.97 13.96
N ALA A 212 0.05 -21.19 15.27
CA ALA A 212 -0.02 -22.51 15.87
C ALA A 212 -1.24 -23.31 15.39
N LYS A 213 -2.43 -22.69 15.35
CA LYS A 213 -3.67 -23.31 14.83
C LYS A 213 -3.56 -23.69 13.36
N ARG A 214 -2.89 -22.87 12.54
CA ARG A 214 -2.69 -23.17 11.11
C ARG A 214 -1.64 -24.27 10.93
N LEU A 215 -0.54 -24.20 11.67
CA LEU A 215 0.56 -25.15 11.62
C LEU A 215 0.11 -26.58 11.96
N ALA A 216 -0.78 -26.75 12.95
CA ALA A 216 -1.35 -28.05 13.33
C ALA A 216 -2.14 -28.75 12.21
N LYS A 217 -2.43 -28.04 11.11
CA LYS A 217 -3.17 -28.56 9.93
C LYS A 217 -2.27 -28.73 8.69
N LEU A 218 -0.95 -28.56 8.85
CA LEU A 218 0.00 -28.68 7.75
C LEU A 218 0.74 -30.01 7.81
N GLU A 219 0.94 -30.56 6.64
CA GLU A 219 1.82 -31.71 6.45
C GLU A 219 3.22 -31.23 6.04
N HIS A 220 4.26 -31.74 6.68
CA HIS A 220 5.65 -31.44 6.39
C HIS A 220 6.20 -32.42 5.36
N SER A 221 6.84 -31.89 4.30
CA SER A 221 7.44 -32.65 3.23
C SER A 221 8.95 -32.81 3.44
N GLU A 222 9.47 -33.97 3.08
CA GLU A 222 10.92 -34.25 2.97
C GLU A 222 11.48 -33.78 1.62
N GLU A 223 10.66 -33.81 0.57
CA GLU A 223 11.03 -33.34 -0.77
C GLU A 223 10.78 -31.85 -0.91
N VAL A 224 11.81 -31.06 -0.65
CA VAL A 224 11.74 -29.61 -0.67
C VAL A 224 12.81 -29.04 -1.63
N PRO A 225 12.47 -28.83 -2.92
CA PRO A 225 13.40 -28.20 -3.86
C PRO A 225 13.85 -26.82 -3.36
N LEU A 226 15.15 -26.57 -3.37
CA LEU A 226 15.76 -25.31 -2.96
C LEU A 226 16.31 -24.57 -4.17
N GLY A 227 16.25 -23.25 -4.15
CA GLY A 227 16.87 -22.38 -5.14
C GLY A 227 17.11 -21.00 -4.56
N MET A 228 18.16 -20.33 -5.03
CA MET A 228 18.46 -18.96 -4.64
C MET A 228 19.12 -18.22 -5.82
N ALA A 229 18.76 -16.95 -5.95
CA ALA A 229 19.36 -16.04 -6.92
C ALA A 229 19.58 -14.68 -6.26
N GLU A 230 20.65 -13.99 -6.67
CA GLU A 230 20.99 -12.63 -6.23
C GLU A 230 21.30 -11.75 -7.44
N SER A 231 21.00 -10.46 -7.33
CA SER A 231 21.53 -9.42 -8.21
C SER A 231 21.79 -8.15 -7.42
N ARG A 232 22.62 -7.27 -8.00
CA ARG A 232 23.06 -6.01 -7.37
C ARG A 232 22.96 -4.86 -8.37
N PRO A 233 21.72 -4.50 -8.79
CA PRO A 233 21.55 -3.40 -9.72
C PRO A 233 21.91 -2.07 -9.07
N GLU A 234 22.42 -1.15 -9.88
CA GLU A 234 22.64 0.24 -9.50
C GLU A 234 21.35 1.05 -9.65
N PHE A 235 21.11 1.90 -8.66
CA PHE A 235 20.03 2.89 -8.62
C PHE A 235 20.59 4.29 -8.43
N PHE A 236 19.99 5.27 -9.08
CA PHE A 236 20.30 6.67 -8.84
C PHE A 236 19.58 7.17 -7.58
N ARG A 237 20.24 8.07 -6.86
CA ARG A 237 19.62 8.87 -5.82
C ARG A 237 19.09 10.17 -6.40
N ARG A 238 18.04 10.70 -5.80
CA ARG A 238 17.44 11.99 -6.17
C ARG A 238 18.31 13.14 -5.66
N THR A 239 19.34 13.46 -6.42
CA THR A 239 20.30 14.53 -6.10
C THR A 239 19.60 15.89 -6.04
N PRO A 240 20.02 16.80 -5.13
CA PRO A 240 19.51 18.16 -5.09
C PRO A 240 19.92 18.94 -6.35
N ASP A 241 19.06 19.85 -6.79
CA ASP A 241 19.44 20.88 -7.74
C ASP A 241 20.36 21.93 -7.10
N ALA A 242 20.89 22.87 -7.90
CA ALA A 242 21.81 23.90 -7.42
C ALA A 242 21.19 24.76 -6.31
N THR A 243 19.92 25.12 -6.41
CA THR A 243 19.22 25.93 -5.41
C THR A 243 19.13 25.20 -4.06
N ARG A 244 18.76 23.94 -4.10
CA ARG A 244 18.67 23.09 -2.91
C ARG A 244 20.05 22.81 -2.30
N LEU A 245 21.07 22.62 -3.12
CA LEU A 245 22.43 22.38 -2.66
C LEU A 245 23.00 23.63 -1.99
N ASN A 246 22.81 24.82 -2.57
CA ASN A 246 23.24 26.09 -1.96
C ASN A 246 22.53 26.32 -0.62
N TRP A 247 21.22 26.13 -0.54
CA TRP A 247 20.48 26.18 0.72
C TRP A 247 21.06 25.23 1.77
N ALA A 248 21.45 24.02 1.36
CA ALA A 248 22.02 23.03 2.28
C ALA A 248 23.38 23.49 2.82
N HIS A 249 24.24 24.01 1.98
CA HIS A 249 25.55 24.56 2.40
C HIS A 249 25.40 25.74 3.36
N GLU A 250 24.54 26.71 3.07
CA GLU A 250 24.25 27.84 3.97
C GLU A 250 23.72 27.37 5.34
N MET A 251 22.91 26.31 5.35
CA MET A 251 22.38 25.72 6.58
C MET A 251 23.51 25.06 7.39
N LEU A 252 24.40 24.30 6.75
CA LEU A 252 25.53 23.65 7.41
C LEU A 252 26.53 24.65 7.96
N GLU A 253 26.80 25.76 7.26
CA GLU A 253 27.62 26.86 7.76
C GLU A 253 27.06 27.44 9.06
N LYS A 254 25.74 27.67 9.12
CA LYS A 254 25.03 28.15 10.34
C LYS A 254 25.09 27.16 11.48
N MET A 255 25.20 25.87 11.20
CA MET A 255 25.29 24.81 12.21
C MET A 255 26.69 24.75 12.85
N ASP A 256 27.72 25.28 12.19
CA ASP A 256 29.11 25.35 12.70
C ASP A 256 29.61 24.00 13.26
N GLY A 257 29.41 22.92 12.50
CA GLY A 257 29.77 21.55 12.90
C GLY A 257 28.94 20.93 14.02
N GLN A 258 27.89 21.60 14.51
CA GLN A 258 27.01 21.06 15.52
C GLN A 258 26.06 19.99 14.93
N ARG A 259 25.52 19.14 15.80
CA ARG A 259 24.51 18.15 15.39
C ARG A 259 23.20 18.83 14.98
N PRO A 260 22.47 18.27 13.99
CA PRO A 260 21.15 18.77 13.63
C PRO A 260 20.19 18.80 14.83
N ARG A 261 19.48 19.93 15.02
CA ARG A 261 18.53 20.18 16.10
C ARG A 261 17.07 20.17 15.63
N ASN A 262 16.88 20.27 14.31
CA ASN A 262 15.55 20.33 13.69
C ASN A 262 15.57 19.63 12.32
N ARG A 263 14.39 19.47 11.75
CA ARG A 263 14.22 18.77 10.47
C ARG A 263 14.93 19.42 9.29
N PRO A 264 14.86 20.75 9.07
CA PRO A 264 15.65 21.40 8.01
C PRO A 264 17.16 21.12 8.10
N GLU A 265 17.75 21.20 9.28
CA GLU A 265 19.19 20.92 9.48
C GLU A 265 19.53 19.45 9.12
N VAL A 266 18.68 18.49 9.50
CA VAL A 266 18.84 17.08 9.09
C VAL A 266 18.84 16.95 7.58
N TYR A 267 17.87 17.57 6.89
CA TYR A 267 17.75 17.44 5.44
C TYR A 267 18.82 18.21 4.67
N ALA A 268 19.42 19.24 5.25
CA ALA A 268 20.61 19.88 4.70
C ALA A 268 21.81 18.92 4.68
N GLU A 269 22.11 18.22 5.79
CA GLU A 269 23.14 17.16 5.81
C GLU A 269 22.84 16.07 4.76
N GLN A 270 21.58 15.68 4.62
CA GLN A 270 21.19 14.64 3.66
C GLN A 270 21.37 15.10 2.20
N ALA A 271 21.04 16.35 1.89
CA ALA A 271 21.17 16.89 0.54
C ALA A 271 22.64 16.90 0.07
N VAL A 272 23.58 17.38 0.91
CA VAL A 272 25.01 17.35 0.59
C VAL A 272 25.50 15.91 0.43
N TRP A 273 25.16 15.03 1.36
CA TRP A 273 25.59 13.63 1.27
C TRP A 273 25.09 12.92 0.00
N ILE A 274 23.82 13.13 -0.40
CA ILE A 274 23.26 12.56 -1.63
C ILE A 274 23.95 13.11 -2.87
N HIS A 275 24.29 14.40 -2.88
CA HIS A 275 25.03 15.02 -3.98
C HIS A 275 26.41 14.36 -4.18
N GLU A 276 27.09 14.06 -3.09
CA GLU A 276 28.41 13.40 -3.11
C GLU A 276 28.31 11.88 -3.41
N ASN A 277 27.14 11.27 -3.19
CA ASN A 277 26.89 9.84 -3.35
C ASN A 277 25.66 9.58 -4.25
N PRO A 278 25.72 9.87 -5.56
CA PRO A 278 24.54 9.88 -6.43
C PRO A 278 24.05 8.51 -6.85
N VAL A 279 24.82 7.44 -6.62
CA VAL A 279 24.51 6.05 -7.03
C VAL A 279 24.58 5.12 -5.83
N GLU A 280 23.75 4.09 -5.83
CA GLU A 280 23.73 3.01 -4.83
C GLU A 280 23.55 1.66 -5.50
N GLU A 281 24.39 0.69 -5.16
CA GLU A 281 24.18 -0.72 -5.46
C GLU A 281 23.20 -1.32 -4.44
N VAL A 282 22.11 -1.91 -4.92
CA VAL A 282 21.03 -2.45 -4.09
C VAL A 282 21.00 -3.98 -4.19
N PRO A 283 21.44 -4.72 -3.16
CA PRO A 283 21.42 -6.18 -3.19
C PRO A 283 20.00 -6.72 -3.08
N LEU A 284 19.57 -7.45 -4.09
CA LEU A 284 18.26 -8.09 -4.16
C LEU A 284 18.45 -9.61 -4.20
N GLN A 285 17.69 -10.34 -3.39
CA GLN A 285 17.73 -11.80 -3.36
C GLN A 285 16.34 -12.40 -3.50
N ALA A 286 16.29 -13.60 -4.08
CA ALA A 286 15.11 -14.46 -4.09
C ALA A 286 15.50 -15.89 -3.69
N ILE A 287 14.72 -16.48 -2.80
CA ILE A 287 14.92 -17.84 -2.28
C ILE A 287 13.65 -18.64 -2.57
N ARG A 288 13.84 -19.88 -3.05
CA ARG A 288 12.78 -20.88 -3.14
C ARG A 288 12.98 -21.96 -2.08
N ILE A 289 11.94 -22.30 -1.35
CA ILE A 289 11.87 -23.46 -0.45
C ILE A 289 10.58 -24.20 -0.78
N GLY A 290 10.68 -25.24 -1.61
CA GLY A 290 9.53 -25.97 -2.12
C GLY A 290 8.58 -25.09 -2.94
N GLY A 291 7.38 -24.86 -2.39
CA GLY A 291 6.35 -23.98 -2.96
C GLY A 291 6.33 -22.56 -2.35
N LEU A 292 7.27 -22.26 -1.46
CA LEU A 292 7.43 -20.95 -0.84
C LEU A 292 8.51 -20.14 -1.54
N GLY A 293 8.20 -18.90 -1.91
CA GLY A 293 9.13 -17.87 -2.35
C GLY A 293 9.42 -16.88 -1.24
N ILE A 294 10.68 -16.51 -1.06
CA ILE A 294 11.11 -15.44 -0.16
C ILE A 294 11.88 -14.44 -1.00
N THR A 295 11.47 -13.20 -1.01
CA THR A 295 12.21 -12.09 -1.60
C THR A 295 12.86 -11.27 -0.50
N ALA A 296 14.02 -10.69 -0.76
CA ALA A 296 14.77 -9.90 0.21
C ALA A 296 15.20 -8.57 -0.44
N VAL A 297 14.82 -7.48 0.21
CA VAL A 297 15.02 -6.11 -0.28
C VAL A 297 15.58 -5.24 0.86
N PRO A 298 16.69 -4.50 0.65
CA PRO A 298 17.31 -3.68 1.71
C PRO A 298 16.57 -2.35 1.96
N CYS A 299 15.26 -2.35 1.82
CA CYS A 299 14.44 -1.13 1.89
C CYS A 299 13.29 -1.28 2.89
N GLU A 300 12.72 -0.15 3.28
CA GLU A 300 11.43 -0.07 3.93
C GLU A 300 10.31 -0.10 2.87
N VAL A 301 9.87 -1.32 2.56
CA VAL A 301 8.99 -1.63 1.43
C VAL A 301 7.54 -1.37 1.80
N TYR A 302 6.77 -0.71 0.92
CA TYR A 302 5.34 -0.47 1.10
C TYR A 302 4.52 -1.76 0.94
N ALA A 303 3.37 -1.83 1.61
CA ALA A 303 2.46 -2.98 1.53
C ALA A 303 2.01 -3.29 0.10
N LEU A 304 1.70 -2.27 -0.70
CA LEU A 304 1.33 -2.45 -2.11
C LEU A 304 2.43 -3.16 -2.91
N THR A 305 3.68 -2.80 -2.70
CA THR A 305 4.84 -3.44 -3.34
C THR A 305 4.92 -4.94 -2.99
N GLY A 306 4.68 -5.29 -1.71
CA GLY A 306 4.58 -6.69 -1.27
C GLY A 306 3.44 -7.45 -1.95
N LEU A 307 2.29 -6.80 -2.14
CA LEU A 307 1.16 -7.38 -2.86
C LEU A 307 1.47 -7.58 -4.34
N LYS A 308 2.17 -6.64 -5.00
CA LYS A 308 2.68 -6.79 -6.38
C LYS A 308 3.58 -8.02 -6.49
N LEU A 309 4.57 -8.17 -5.61
CA LEU A 309 5.47 -9.33 -5.57
C LEU A 309 4.72 -10.65 -5.36
N LYS A 310 3.75 -10.69 -4.44
CA LYS A 310 2.91 -11.87 -4.18
C LYS A 310 2.04 -12.25 -5.37
N SER A 311 1.44 -11.28 -6.04
CA SER A 311 0.57 -11.51 -7.18
C SER A 311 1.34 -11.96 -8.44
N ALA A 312 2.55 -11.44 -8.65
CA ALA A 312 3.42 -11.81 -9.76
C ALA A 312 4.21 -13.10 -9.51
N SER A 313 4.33 -13.55 -8.26
CA SER A 313 5.17 -14.70 -7.92
C SER A 313 4.80 -15.97 -8.69
N PRO A 314 5.80 -16.70 -9.25
CA PRO A 314 5.59 -18.02 -9.87
C PRO A 314 5.21 -19.11 -8.85
N LEU A 315 5.42 -18.87 -7.56
CA LEU A 315 5.21 -19.84 -6.49
C LEU A 315 3.82 -19.67 -5.83
N PRO A 316 3.28 -20.71 -5.20
CA PRO A 316 1.96 -20.64 -4.52
C PRO A 316 1.90 -19.65 -3.38
N LEU A 317 2.95 -19.57 -2.56
CA LEU A 317 3.10 -18.60 -1.49
C LEU A 317 4.39 -17.81 -1.63
N THR A 318 4.35 -16.53 -1.28
CA THR A 318 5.53 -15.66 -1.29
C THR A 318 5.40 -14.62 -0.19
N PHE A 319 6.53 -14.27 0.43
CA PHE A 319 6.65 -13.09 1.27
C PHE A 319 7.95 -12.35 0.99
N ASN A 320 7.98 -11.06 1.35
CA ASN A 320 9.17 -10.24 1.25
C ASN A 320 9.77 -10.00 2.64
N ILE A 321 11.09 -10.12 2.75
CA ILE A 321 11.85 -9.65 3.91
C ILE A 321 12.39 -8.26 3.58
N SER A 322 11.90 -7.25 4.27
CA SER A 322 12.40 -5.88 4.22
C SER A 322 13.68 -5.71 5.06
N LEU A 323 14.44 -4.66 4.81
CA LEU A 323 15.69 -4.37 5.52
C LEU A 323 16.66 -5.56 5.53
N ALA A 324 16.75 -6.23 4.40
CA ALA A 324 17.59 -7.40 4.18
C ALA A 324 18.86 -7.01 3.41
N ASN A 325 20.02 -7.33 3.97
CA ASN A 325 21.36 -7.07 3.41
C ASN A 325 21.70 -5.57 3.21
N GLY A 326 20.98 -4.66 3.89
CA GLY A 326 21.22 -3.22 3.80
C GLY A 326 20.08 -2.39 4.37
N ALA A 327 20.18 -1.07 4.16
CA ALA A 327 19.22 -0.08 4.63
C ALA A 327 19.15 1.11 3.66
N SER A 328 18.59 0.88 2.46
CA SER A 328 18.49 1.88 1.38
C SER A 328 17.29 2.83 1.55
N GLY A 329 16.58 2.75 2.68
CA GLY A 329 15.46 3.61 3.03
C GLY A 329 14.13 3.20 2.40
N TYR A 330 13.15 4.12 2.42
CA TYR A 330 11.82 3.88 1.87
C TYR A 330 11.83 3.82 0.34
N ILE A 331 11.05 2.89 -0.21
CA ILE A 331 10.74 2.80 -1.63
C ILE A 331 9.23 2.87 -1.86
N PRO A 332 8.65 4.07 -1.75
CA PRO A 332 7.24 4.26 -2.07
C PRO A 332 7.00 4.01 -3.57
N PRO A 333 5.83 3.48 -3.96
CA PRO A 333 5.39 3.48 -5.35
C PRO A 333 5.44 4.88 -5.98
N PRO A 334 5.70 5.03 -7.29
CA PRO A 334 5.93 6.33 -7.95
C PRO A 334 4.85 7.38 -7.67
N GLU A 335 3.59 7.00 -7.65
CA GLU A 335 2.44 7.89 -7.40
C GLU A 335 2.44 8.50 -5.99
N GLN A 336 3.10 7.88 -5.03
CA GLN A 336 3.19 8.39 -3.66
C GLN A 336 4.11 9.61 -3.53
N HIS A 337 5.06 9.78 -4.47
CA HIS A 337 6.00 10.91 -4.44
C HIS A 337 5.30 12.26 -4.59
N THR A 338 4.24 12.34 -5.39
CA THR A 338 3.46 13.57 -5.58
C THR A 338 2.62 13.96 -4.37
N LEU A 339 2.35 13.01 -3.47
CA LEU A 339 1.63 13.24 -2.23
C LEU A 339 2.55 13.75 -1.09
N GLY A 340 3.87 13.67 -1.24
CA GLY A 340 4.83 14.17 -0.26
C GLY A 340 4.95 13.31 1.00
N GLY A 341 5.46 13.89 2.09
CA GLY A 341 5.70 13.22 3.37
C GLY A 341 7.10 12.60 3.47
N TYR A 342 7.55 12.27 4.70
CA TYR A 342 8.97 11.95 4.97
C TYR A 342 9.49 10.71 4.23
N THR A 343 8.62 9.81 3.82
CA THR A 343 8.99 8.63 3.04
C THR A 343 9.26 8.94 1.56
N THR A 344 9.03 10.18 1.14
CA THR A 344 9.26 10.66 -0.22
C THR A 344 10.28 11.81 -0.30
N TRP A 345 10.70 12.38 0.83
CA TRP A 345 11.68 13.48 0.81
C TRP A 345 13.10 12.93 0.59
N PRO A 346 13.89 13.53 -0.33
CA PRO A 346 15.25 13.06 -0.60
C PRO A 346 16.14 13.10 0.65
N ALA A 347 16.48 11.92 1.14
CA ALA A 347 17.42 11.66 2.23
C ALA A 347 17.93 10.21 2.09
N ARG A 348 18.97 9.82 2.83
CA ARG A 348 19.39 8.39 2.88
C ARG A 348 18.27 7.43 3.30
N THR A 349 17.26 7.95 4.01
CA THR A 349 16.07 7.21 4.41
C THR A 349 14.97 7.13 3.36
N ALA A 350 15.10 7.82 2.22
CA ALA A 350 14.16 7.80 1.09
C ALA A 350 14.84 8.41 -0.15
N GLY A 351 16.08 8.00 -0.46
CA GLY A 351 16.94 8.67 -1.43
C GLY A 351 16.79 8.20 -2.86
N LEU A 352 16.36 6.97 -3.11
CA LEU A 352 16.36 6.37 -4.43
C LEU A 352 15.42 7.10 -5.42
N GLU A 353 15.68 6.92 -6.70
CA GLU A 353 14.90 7.48 -7.80
C GLU A 353 13.41 7.13 -7.70
N VAL A 354 12.54 7.95 -8.30
CA VAL A 354 11.07 7.79 -8.22
C VAL A 354 10.63 6.42 -8.74
N ASN A 355 11.29 5.90 -9.77
CA ASN A 355 10.99 4.60 -10.36
C ASN A 355 11.78 3.42 -9.74
N ALA A 356 12.37 3.60 -8.56
CA ALA A 356 13.10 2.52 -7.89
C ALA A 356 12.17 1.34 -7.53
N GLU A 357 10.97 1.63 -7.00
CA GLU A 357 10.02 0.57 -6.60
C GLU A 357 9.66 -0.37 -7.76
N PRO A 358 9.17 0.08 -8.92
CA PRO A 358 8.83 -0.83 -10.02
C PRO A 358 10.05 -1.57 -10.59
N ARG A 359 11.24 -0.96 -10.60
CA ARG A 359 12.48 -1.64 -11.02
C ARG A 359 12.87 -2.75 -10.04
N ILE A 360 12.72 -2.52 -8.73
CA ILE A 360 12.97 -3.53 -7.68
C ILE A 360 11.94 -4.67 -7.79
N VAL A 361 10.66 -4.37 -8.01
CA VAL A 361 9.62 -5.39 -8.22
C VAL A 361 9.94 -6.26 -9.43
N GLU A 362 10.30 -5.65 -10.56
CA GLU A 362 10.64 -6.36 -11.79
C GLU A 362 11.86 -7.29 -11.58
N GLU A 363 12.95 -6.74 -11.03
CA GLU A 363 14.17 -7.50 -10.81
C GLU A 363 13.99 -8.62 -9.78
N THR A 364 13.30 -8.35 -8.68
CA THR A 364 13.05 -9.33 -7.63
C THR A 364 12.13 -10.46 -8.14
N THR A 365 11.15 -10.12 -9.00
CA THR A 365 10.29 -11.13 -9.64
C THR A 365 11.10 -11.99 -10.63
N ARG A 366 11.99 -11.39 -11.41
CA ARG A 366 12.92 -12.12 -12.30
C ARG A 366 13.81 -13.09 -11.52
N LEU A 367 14.31 -12.66 -10.35
CA LEU A 367 15.07 -13.55 -9.46
C LEU A 367 14.23 -14.73 -8.94
N LEU A 368 12.93 -14.50 -8.62
CA LEU A 368 12.02 -15.60 -8.27
C LEU A 368 11.80 -16.58 -9.43
N GLU A 369 11.67 -16.08 -10.66
CA GLU A 369 11.61 -16.94 -11.86
C GLU A 369 12.88 -17.78 -12.01
N GLN A 370 14.05 -17.15 -11.85
CA GLN A 370 15.34 -17.84 -11.89
C GLN A 370 15.47 -18.90 -10.79
N ALA A 371 15.17 -18.55 -9.53
CA ALA A 371 15.28 -19.48 -8.40
C ALA A 371 14.26 -20.63 -8.47
N SER A 372 13.12 -20.43 -9.11
CA SER A 372 12.05 -21.42 -9.18
C SER A 372 12.04 -22.23 -10.48
N GLY A 373 12.63 -21.72 -11.56
CA GLY A 373 12.51 -22.28 -12.92
C GLY A 373 11.09 -22.17 -13.49
N ARG A 374 10.26 -21.22 -12.99
CA ARG A 374 8.85 -21.04 -13.38
C ARG A 374 8.60 -19.60 -13.79
N ALA A 375 7.74 -19.39 -14.79
CA ALA A 375 7.32 -18.07 -15.21
C ALA A 375 6.40 -17.40 -14.16
N ARG A 376 6.50 -16.08 -14.04
CA ARG A 376 5.64 -15.24 -13.19
C ARG A 376 4.17 -15.33 -13.59
N LYS A 377 3.30 -15.02 -12.67
CA LYS A 377 1.87 -14.86 -12.92
C LYS A 377 1.56 -13.44 -13.38
N LYS A 378 0.53 -13.30 -14.20
CA LYS A 378 -0.10 -11.99 -14.46
C LYS A 378 -1.16 -11.74 -13.40
N TYR A 379 -1.14 -10.56 -12.78
CA TYR A 379 -2.22 -10.15 -11.90
C TYR A 379 -3.52 -10.01 -12.71
N VAL A 380 -4.58 -10.62 -12.21
CA VAL A 380 -5.95 -10.46 -12.72
C VAL A 380 -6.84 -10.26 -11.51
N GLU A 381 -7.57 -9.15 -11.48
CA GLU A 381 -8.53 -8.90 -10.41
C GLU A 381 -9.70 -9.90 -10.51
N PRO A 382 -10.05 -10.60 -9.42
CA PRO A 382 -11.16 -11.54 -9.42
C PRO A 382 -12.50 -10.82 -9.72
N MET A 383 -13.35 -11.45 -10.53
CA MET A 383 -14.69 -10.94 -10.81
C MET A 383 -15.59 -11.04 -9.59
N SER A 384 -15.93 -9.91 -8.99
CA SER A 384 -16.90 -9.83 -7.88
C SER A 384 -18.32 -10.22 -8.33
N PRO A 385 -19.24 -10.55 -7.42
CA PRO A 385 -20.65 -10.74 -7.76
C PRO A 385 -21.25 -9.52 -8.47
N TYR A 386 -20.95 -8.32 -8.00
CA TYR A 386 -21.36 -7.06 -8.64
C TYR A 386 -20.83 -6.96 -10.07
N ALA A 387 -19.52 -7.13 -10.27
CA ALA A 387 -18.93 -7.05 -11.59
C ALA A 387 -19.56 -8.00 -12.60
N LYS A 388 -19.97 -9.21 -12.17
CA LYS A 388 -20.68 -10.16 -13.03
C LYS A 388 -22.06 -9.65 -13.46
N VAL A 389 -22.79 -8.98 -12.57
CA VAL A 389 -24.12 -8.42 -12.86
C VAL A 389 -24.01 -7.23 -13.81
N VAL A 390 -23.06 -6.33 -13.57
CA VAL A 390 -22.76 -5.19 -14.46
C VAL A 390 -22.39 -5.69 -15.86
N MET A 391 -21.46 -6.67 -15.96
CA MET A 391 -21.05 -7.26 -17.25
C MET A 391 -22.21 -7.93 -17.98
N ALA A 392 -23.14 -8.58 -17.26
CA ALA A 392 -24.33 -9.19 -17.86
C ALA A 392 -25.27 -8.15 -18.48
N SER A 393 -25.23 -6.89 -18.03
CA SER A 393 -25.99 -5.76 -18.59
C SER A 393 -25.31 -5.12 -19.80
N LYS A 394 -24.14 -5.66 -20.23
CA LYS A 394 -23.39 -5.28 -21.43
C LYS A 394 -22.99 -3.79 -21.47
N PRO A 395 -22.15 -3.32 -20.53
CA PRO A 395 -21.61 -1.97 -20.58
C PRO A 395 -20.76 -1.75 -21.83
N THR A 396 -20.70 -0.50 -22.29
CA THR A 396 -19.85 -0.08 -23.41
C THR A 396 -18.39 0.07 -22.96
N ALA A 397 -18.18 0.50 -21.72
CA ALA A 397 -16.90 0.50 -21.03
C ALA A 397 -17.10 0.20 -19.55
N TYR A 398 -16.10 -0.46 -18.93
CA TYR A 398 -16.16 -0.80 -17.51
C TYR A 398 -14.77 -0.81 -16.88
N TRP A 399 -14.50 0.17 -16.02
CA TRP A 399 -13.24 0.36 -15.29
C TRP A 399 -13.46 0.01 -13.83
N ARG A 400 -12.83 -1.08 -13.38
CA ARG A 400 -13.00 -1.54 -12.00
C ARG A 400 -12.13 -0.79 -11.00
N LEU A 401 -11.13 -0.05 -11.47
CA LEU A 401 -10.15 0.71 -10.69
C LEU A 401 -9.35 -0.12 -9.68
N GLY A 402 -9.16 -1.41 -9.99
CA GLY A 402 -8.46 -2.38 -9.14
C GLY A 402 -6.96 -2.55 -9.44
N GLU A 403 -6.41 -1.71 -10.30
CA GLU A 403 -5.01 -1.75 -10.71
C GLU A 403 -4.07 -1.58 -9.51
N GLN A 404 -2.85 -2.12 -9.67
CA GLN A 404 -1.77 -1.97 -8.69
C GLN A 404 -0.83 -0.80 -9.02
N ALA A 405 -1.02 -0.15 -10.16
CA ALA A 405 -0.27 1.03 -10.62
C ALA A 405 -1.00 1.67 -11.81
N GLY A 406 -0.72 2.97 -12.06
CA GLY A 406 -1.13 3.67 -13.28
C GLY A 406 -0.13 3.49 -14.44
N PRO A 407 -0.30 4.21 -15.56
CA PRO A 407 -1.34 5.24 -15.74
C PRO A 407 -2.66 4.74 -16.34
N ILE A 408 -2.81 3.45 -16.64
CA ILE A 408 -3.98 2.92 -17.37
C ILE A 408 -5.00 2.33 -16.40
N ALA A 409 -6.26 2.78 -16.51
CA ALA A 409 -7.44 2.11 -15.97
C ALA A 409 -8.04 1.25 -17.09
N SER A 410 -7.98 -0.06 -16.94
CA SER A 410 -8.32 -1.01 -18.00
C SER A 410 -9.81 -1.18 -18.19
N ASP A 411 -10.28 -1.10 -19.44
CA ASP A 411 -11.65 -1.46 -19.84
C ASP A 411 -11.77 -2.99 -19.91
N ILE A 412 -12.46 -3.59 -18.95
CA ILE A 412 -12.62 -5.05 -18.89
C ILE A 412 -13.68 -5.61 -19.85
N THR A 413 -14.42 -4.76 -20.56
CA THR A 413 -15.42 -5.20 -21.55
C THR A 413 -14.80 -5.82 -22.80
N GLY A 414 -13.53 -5.49 -23.09
CA GLY A 414 -12.84 -5.84 -24.32
C GLY A 414 -13.06 -4.85 -25.47
N ASN A 415 -13.84 -3.78 -25.28
CA ASN A 415 -14.10 -2.75 -26.28
C ASN A 415 -12.96 -1.73 -26.43
N ARG A 416 -11.90 -1.83 -25.60
CA ARG A 416 -10.70 -0.99 -25.64
C ARG A 416 -10.95 0.50 -25.36
N ASN A 417 -11.88 0.81 -24.48
CA ASN A 417 -12.12 2.16 -23.99
C ASN A 417 -11.31 2.40 -22.70
N ASP A 418 -10.02 2.06 -22.69
CA ASP A 418 -9.16 2.28 -21.53
C ASP A 418 -9.17 3.74 -21.12
N ALA A 419 -9.12 4.00 -19.82
CA ALA A 419 -9.02 5.33 -19.24
C ALA A 419 -7.62 5.60 -18.70
N GLU A 420 -7.31 6.86 -18.44
CA GLU A 420 -6.00 7.29 -17.97
C GLU A 420 -6.08 7.92 -16.58
N TYR A 421 -5.30 7.38 -15.64
CA TYR A 421 -5.07 8.00 -14.35
C TYR A 421 -4.13 9.20 -14.47
N LYS A 422 -4.51 10.33 -13.89
CA LYS A 422 -3.65 11.49 -13.70
C LYS A 422 -3.02 11.47 -12.29
N SER A 423 -1.93 12.19 -12.12
CA SER A 423 -1.18 12.28 -10.85
C SER A 423 -2.08 12.62 -9.65
N GLY A 424 -1.79 12.05 -8.48
CA GLY A 424 -2.57 12.28 -7.25
C GLY A 424 -3.62 11.18 -6.97
N VAL A 425 -3.41 9.97 -7.48
CA VAL A 425 -4.24 8.78 -7.21
C VAL A 425 -3.40 7.73 -6.49
N ALA A 426 -3.98 7.08 -5.49
CA ALA A 426 -3.40 5.92 -4.82
C ALA A 426 -4.21 4.66 -5.18
N PHE A 427 -3.50 3.52 -5.30
CA PHE A 427 -4.02 2.32 -5.94
C PHE A 427 -4.30 1.17 -4.97
N HIS A 428 -5.18 0.27 -5.41
CA HIS A 428 -5.38 -1.06 -4.85
C HIS A 428 -5.91 -1.07 -3.40
N LEU A 429 -6.64 -0.04 -3.00
CA LEU A 429 -7.31 0.01 -1.71
C LEU A 429 -8.51 -0.95 -1.68
N SER A 430 -9.02 -1.24 -0.48
CA SER A 430 -10.26 -1.99 -0.36
C SER A 430 -11.41 -1.23 -1.02
N GLY A 431 -12.04 -1.88 -1.99
CA GLY A 431 -13.21 -1.42 -2.71
C GLY A 431 -14.52 -1.69 -1.96
N TYR A 432 -15.62 -1.59 -2.68
CA TYR A 432 -16.94 -1.93 -2.16
C TYR A 432 -17.02 -3.43 -1.81
N ARG A 433 -17.55 -3.73 -0.61
CA ARG A 433 -17.75 -5.10 -0.15
C ARG A 433 -19.23 -5.45 -0.18
N HIS A 434 -19.57 -6.47 -0.94
CA HIS A 434 -20.93 -7.02 -0.94
C HIS A 434 -21.25 -7.77 0.35
N SER A 435 -22.51 -7.75 0.78
CA SER A 435 -22.96 -8.38 2.02
C SER A 435 -22.65 -9.89 2.08
N ASN A 436 -22.64 -10.54 0.93
CA ASN A 436 -22.37 -11.98 0.79
C ASN A 436 -20.89 -12.35 0.75
N GLU A 437 -19.97 -11.37 0.82
CA GLU A 437 -18.54 -11.61 0.81
C GLU A 437 -17.97 -11.54 2.22
N ALA A 438 -17.28 -12.58 2.66
CA ALA A 438 -16.56 -12.59 3.94
C ALA A 438 -15.44 -11.54 3.95
N ILE A 439 -14.76 -11.36 2.79
CA ILE A 439 -13.69 -10.38 2.56
C ILE A 439 -13.94 -9.77 1.19
N THR A 440 -13.85 -8.44 1.06
CA THR A 440 -13.97 -7.81 -0.26
C THR A 440 -12.87 -8.26 -1.20
N THR A 441 -13.25 -8.71 -2.40
CA THR A 441 -12.33 -8.98 -3.51
C THR A 441 -12.16 -7.76 -4.42
N SER A 442 -13.05 -6.76 -4.32
CA SER A 442 -12.97 -5.52 -5.09
C SER A 442 -11.85 -4.62 -4.58
N ARG A 443 -11.21 -3.91 -5.50
CA ARG A 443 -10.16 -2.93 -5.24
C ARG A 443 -10.55 -1.60 -5.85
N ALA A 444 -10.26 -0.52 -5.13
CA ALA A 444 -10.63 0.84 -5.48
C ALA A 444 -9.41 1.74 -5.64
N ALA A 445 -9.56 2.80 -6.41
CA ALA A 445 -8.63 3.92 -6.43
C ALA A 445 -9.04 5.01 -5.41
N HIS A 446 -8.05 5.57 -4.70
CA HIS A 446 -8.24 6.71 -3.79
C HIS A 446 -7.68 7.99 -4.42
N PHE A 447 -8.52 8.99 -4.51
CA PHE A 447 -8.21 10.28 -5.14
C PHE A 447 -7.76 11.29 -4.08
N ALA A 448 -6.65 11.94 -4.34
CA ALA A 448 -6.05 12.96 -3.47
C ALA A 448 -5.48 14.11 -4.33
N GLY A 449 -6.31 14.62 -5.25
CA GLY A 449 -5.97 15.68 -6.21
C GLY A 449 -5.77 15.20 -7.64
N GLY A 450 -5.81 13.88 -7.89
CA GLY A 450 -5.78 13.30 -9.23
C GLY A 450 -7.17 13.01 -9.77
N CYS A 451 -7.23 12.49 -11.00
CA CYS A 451 -8.47 12.05 -11.63
C CYS A 451 -8.24 10.87 -12.59
N VAL A 452 -9.33 10.26 -13.05
CA VAL A 452 -9.37 9.33 -14.19
C VAL A 452 -10.09 10.02 -15.33
N VAL A 453 -9.51 9.96 -16.51
CA VAL A 453 -10.07 10.55 -17.75
C VAL A 453 -10.32 9.43 -18.75
N ALA A 454 -11.54 9.33 -19.24
CA ALA A 454 -11.94 8.39 -20.28
C ALA A 454 -12.55 9.11 -21.49
N GLU A 455 -12.41 8.51 -22.65
CA GLU A 455 -13.13 8.86 -23.86
C GLU A 455 -13.93 7.65 -24.34
N VAL A 456 -15.25 7.80 -24.42
CA VAL A 456 -16.18 6.74 -24.83
C VAL A 456 -16.98 7.15 -26.05
N PRO A 457 -17.53 6.21 -26.85
CA PRO A 457 -18.45 6.55 -27.94
C PRO A 457 -19.61 7.40 -27.43
N ALA A 458 -19.87 8.52 -28.07
CA ALA A 458 -20.99 9.38 -27.73
C ALA A 458 -22.34 8.70 -28.03
N ALA A 459 -23.34 8.90 -27.17
CA ALA A 459 -24.68 8.34 -27.31
C ALA A 459 -25.75 9.37 -26.94
N GLU A 460 -26.93 9.31 -27.58
CA GLU A 460 -28.06 10.20 -27.25
C GLU A 460 -28.65 9.91 -25.89
N ALA A 461 -28.70 8.62 -25.53
CA ALA A 461 -29.04 8.20 -24.21
C ALA A 461 -27.87 7.42 -23.62
N PHE A 462 -27.54 7.66 -22.37
CA PHE A 462 -26.42 7.01 -21.70
C PHE A 462 -26.73 6.74 -20.22
N THR A 463 -25.92 5.87 -19.64
CA THR A 463 -25.85 5.69 -18.17
C THR A 463 -24.40 5.61 -17.76
N VAL A 464 -24.08 6.28 -16.66
CA VAL A 464 -22.82 6.11 -15.93
C VAL A 464 -23.17 5.68 -14.51
N GLU A 465 -22.58 4.61 -14.04
CA GLU A 465 -22.72 4.18 -12.65
C GLU A 465 -21.36 3.90 -12.01
N PHE A 466 -21.26 4.08 -10.72
CA PHE A 466 -20.05 3.83 -9.94
C PHE A 466 -20.35 3.75 -8.44
N TRP A 467 -19.42 3.17 -7.69
CA TRP A 467 -19.41 3.24 -6.23
C TRP A 467 -18.57 4.42 -5.76
N LEU A 468 -19.13 5.22 -4.86
CA LEU A 468 -18.56 6.41 -4.26
C LEU A 468 -18.34 6.21 -2.76
N TRP A 469 -17.12 6.42 -2.27
CA TRP A 469 -16.79 6.50 -0.85
C TRP A 469 -16.29 7.92 -0.54
N ASN A 470 -17.13 8.72 0.13
CA ASN A 470 -16.75 10.08 0.54
C ASN A 470 -15.80 10.00 1.74
N GLY A 471 -14.55 10.44 1.58
CA GLY A 471 -13.53 10.38 2.63
C GLY A 471 -13.56 11.56 3.62
N ALA A 472 -14.17 12.67 3.24
CA ALA A 472 -14.24 13.88 4.05
C ALA A 472 -15.29 13.73 5.15
N ILE A 473 -14.87 13.82 6.43
CA ILE A 473 -15.79 13.79 7.60
C ILE A 473 -16.55 15.10 7.71
N LYS A 474 -15.89 16.23 7.42
CA LYS A 474 -16.48 17.53 7.30
C LYS A 474 -16.29 18.07 5.90
N SER A 475 -17.19 18.93 5.45
CA SER A 475 -16.97 19.60 4.19
C SER A 475 -15.71 20.45 4.22
N GLN A 476 -15.22 20.76 3.05
CA GLN A 476 -14.00 21.54 2.86
C GLN A 476 -14.23 23.04 3.07
N HIS A 477 -14.81 23.47 4.21
CA HIS A 477 -15.03 24.89 4.55
C HIS A 477 -15.66 25.70 3.39
N GLY A 478 -16.83 25.25 2.89
CA GLY A 478 -17.55 25.90 1.80
C GLY A 478 -16.97 25.66 0.41
N ARG A 479 -16.09 24.68 0.23
CA ARG A 479 -15.63 24.24 -1.10
C ARG A 479 -16.33 22.95 -1.51
N ASP A 480 -16.86 22.95 -2.73
CA ASP A 480 -17.45 21.76 -3.33
C ASP A 480 -16.37 20.75 -3.66
N SER A 481 -16.61 19.45 -3.37
CA SER A 481 -15.79 18.34 -3.85
C SER A 481 -16.27 17.90 -5.23
N PHE A 482 -15.38 17.86 -6.20
CA PHE A 482 -15.69 17.45 -7.57
C PHE A 482 -15.57 15.93 -7.72
N VAL A 483 -16.69 15.23 -7.87
CA VAL A 483 -16.74 13.77 -7.97
C VAL A 483 -16.54 13.30 -9.39
N ALA A 484 -17.29 13.86 -10.36
CA ALA A 484 -17.24 13.46 -11.76
C ALA A 484 -17.78 14.54 -12.70
N GLU A 485 -17.34 14.47 -13.97
CA GLU A 485 -17.96 15.15 -15.11
C GLU A 485 -18.45 14.10 -16.11
N VAL A 486 -19.72 14.14 -16.43
CA VAL A 486 -20.39 13.22 -17.34
C VAL A 486 -21.21 14.02 -18.34
N ALA A 487 -20.81 14.04 -19.60
CA ALA A 487 -21.52 14.76 -20.68
C ALA A 487 -21.82 16.24 -20.36
N GLY A 488 -20.89 16.93 -19.70
CA GLY A 488 -21.05 18.32 -19.24
C GLY A 488 -21.82 18.49 -17.93
N LEU A 489 -22.34 17.40 -17.35
CA LEU A 489 -22.93 17.39 -16.00
C LEU A 489 -21.83 17.21 -14.96
N ASN A 490 -21.69 18.17 -14.03
CA ASN A 490 -20.70 18.12 -12.97
C ASN A 490 -21.32 17.59 -11.67
N LEU A 491 -20.92 16.40 -11.24
CA LEU A 491 -21.30 15.82 -9.96
C LEU A 491 -20.41 16.37 -8.87
N ARG A 492 -21.02 16.97 -7.84
CA ARG A 492 -20.31 17.57 -6.71
C ARG A 492 -20.92 17.15 -5.39
N ILE A 493 -20.07 17.01 -4.37
CA ILE A 493 -20.50 16.91 -2.98
C ILE A 493 -20.47 18.33 -2.40
N VAL A 494 -21.62 18.79 -1.91
CA VAL A 494 -21.81 20.14 -1.37
C VAL A 494 -22.40 20.08 0.04
N GLU A 495 -22.17 21.14 0.85
CA GLU A 495 -22.93 21.36 2.07
C GLU A 495 -24.19 22.13 1.77
N VAL A 496 -25.28 21.72 2.40
CA VAL A 496 -26.56 22.39 2.31
C VAL A 496 -26.96 22.87 3.71
N THR A 497 -27.30 24.15 3.84
CA THR A 497 -27.76 24.72 5.11
C THR A 497 -28.93 23.92 5.68
N ASN A 498 -28.86 23.55 6.97
CA ASN A 498 -29.83 22.72 7.70
C ASN A 498 -29.91 21.24 7.23
N VAL A 499 -28.88 20.73 6.55
CA VAL A 499 -28.70 19.30 6.26
C VAL A 499 -27.40 18.84 6.95
N GLU A 500 -27.50 17.85 7.84
CA GLU A 500 -26.34 17.38 8.61
C GLU A 500 -25.30 16.65 7.78
N GLU A 501 -25.74 15.91 6.75
CA GLU A 501 -24.87 15.11 5.89
C GLU A 501 -24.54 15.85 4.59
N PRO A 502 -23.32 15.66 4.05
CA PRO A 502 -22.96 16.15 2.72
C PRO A 502 -23.91 15.60 1.65
N VAL A 503 -24.20 16.40 0.65
CA VAL A 503 -25.17 16.08 -0.39
C VAL A 503 -24.48 15.98 -1.76
N LEU A 504 -24.73 14.89 -2.47
CA LEU A 504 -24.34 14.76 -3.89
C LEU A 504 -25.37 15.50 -4.76
N THR A 505 -24.89 16.34 -5.65
CA THR A 505 -25.70 17.13 -6.59
C THR A 505 -25.07 17.21 -7.96
N ILE A 506 -25.82 17.73 -8.93
CA ILE A 506 -25.36 18.02 -10.30
C ILE A 506 -25.41 19.53 -10.53
N VAL A 507 -24.33 20.10 -11.09
CA VAL A 507 -24.17 21.53 -11.39
C VAL A 507 -23.90 21.71 -12.90
N PRO A 508 -24.54 22.66 -13.60
CA PRO A 508 -25.63 23.52 -13.11
C PRO A 508 -26.94 22.75 -12.95
N GLY A 509 -27.73 23.08 -11.96
CA GLY A 509 -29.01 22.45 -11.71
C GLY A 509 -29.53 22.72 -10.30
N ARG A 510 -30.67 22.12 -9.93
CA ARG A 510 -31.17 22.16 -8.56
C ARG A 510 -30.29 21.32 -7.66
N VAL A 511 -30.02 21.82 -6.44
CA VAL A 511 -29.33 21.05 -5.43
C VAL A 511 -30.18 19.84 -5.07
N GLY A 512 -29.71 18.64 -5.42
CA GLY A 512 -30.32 17.38 -4.99
C GLY A 512 -30.25 17.23 -3.46
N ARG A 513 -30.98 16.25 -2.93
CA ARG A 513 -30.93 15.89 -1.51
C ARG A 513 -30.39 14.47 -1.29
N ALA A 514 -29.50 14.04 -2.19
CA ALA A 514 -28.87 12.72 -2.09
C ALA A 514 -27.76 12.75 -1.04
N ALA A 515 -28.08 12.41 0.18
CA ALA A 515 -27.09 12.34 1.27
C ALA A 515 -26.01 11.29 0.94
N VAL A 516 -24.74 11.68 1.11
CA VAL A 516 -23.57 10.81 0.95
C VAL A 516 -22.74 10.82 2.21
N SER A 517 -23.15 10.00 3.17
CA SER A 517 -22.53 9.93 4.49
C SER A 517 -21.02 9.70 4.37
N PRO A 518 -20.20 10.40 5.18
CA PRO A 518 -18.77 10.22 5.21
C PRO A 518 -18.36 8.77 5.54
N ARG A 519 -17.30 8.32 4.86
CA ARG A 519 -16.68 6.99 5.05
C ARG A 519 -17.64 5.81 4.87
N LYS A 520 -18.70 6.00 4.05
CA LYS A 520 -19.60 4.95 3.59
C LYS A 520 -19.59 4.88 2.07
N TRP A 521 -19.86 3.69 1.55
CA TRP A 521 -20.03 3.47 0.12
C TRP A 521 -21.45 3.80 -0.31
N HIS A 522 -21.58 4.46 -1.46
CA HIS A 522 -22.85 4.82 -2.08
C HIS A 522 -22.83 4.42 -3.55
N HIS A 523 -23.85 3.72 -4.02
CA HIS A 523 -24.06 3.46 -5.43
C HIS A 523 -24.63 4.69 -6.11
N VAL A 524 -23.94 5.23 -7.10
CA VAL A 524 -24.32 6.45 -7.83
C VAL A 524 -24.60 6.10 -9.28
N VAL A 525 -25.74 6.53 -9.81
CA VAL A 525 -26.10 6.33 -11.21
C VAL A 525 -26.62 7.64 -11.82
N VAL A 526 -26.03 8.02 -12.95
CA VAL A 526 -26.49 9.14 -13.78
C VAL A 526 -27.05 8.57 -15.07
N VAL A 527 -28.33 8.85 -15.35
CA VAL A 527 -29.02 8.45 -16.58
C VAL A 527 -29.32 9.69 -17.40
N GLY A 528 -28.69 9.83 -18.57
CA GLY A 528 -29.00 10.87 -19.55
C GLY A 528 -29.93 10.35 -20.64
N ARG A 529 -30.93 11.16 -21.03
CA ARG A 529 -31.84 10.95 -22.17
C ARG A 529 -31.99 12.25 -22.93
N PRO A 530 -32.44 12.22 -24.18
CA PRO A 530 -32.85 13.46 -24.87
C PRO A 530 -33.87 14.23 -24.02
N GLY A 531 -33.53 15.48 -23.67
CA GLY A 531 -34.39 16.38 -22.89
C GLY A 531 -34.33 16.26 -21.37
N ASN A 532 -33.72 15.23 -20.78
CA ASN A 532 -33.59 15.16 -19.33
C ASN A 532 -32.39 14.32 -18.83
N TYR A 533 -32.03 14.52 -17.57
CA TYR A 533 -31.16 13.62 -16.84
C TYR A 533 -31.76 13.21 -15.49
N GLN A 534 -31.29 12.07 -14.96
CA GLN A 534 -31.67 11.57 -13.65
C GLN A 534 -30.43 11.26 -12.82
N LEU A 535 -30.49 11.56 -11.51
CA LEU A 535 -29.50 11.14 -10.52
C LEU A 535 -30.16 10.15 -9.54
N TRP A 536 -29.55 8.99 -9.43
CA TRP A 536 -29.92 7.95 -8.47
C TRP A 536 -28.78 7.74 -7.48
N VAL A 537 -29.12 7.58 -6.18
CA VAL A 537 -28.17 7.21 -5.14
C VAL A 537 -28.83 6.11 -4.29
N ASN A 538 -28.18 4.97 -4.13
CA ASN A 538 -28.66 3.81 -3.37
C ASN A 538 -30.11 3.43 -3.74
N GLU A 539 -30.39 3.22 -5.03
CA GLU A 539 -31.71 2.85 -5.61
C GLU A 539 -32.77 3.97 -5.60
N VAL A 540 -32.53 5.08 -4.95
CA VAL A 540 -33.47 6.20 -4.87
C VAL A 540 -33.19 7.23 -5.95
N LYS A 541 -34.23 7.60 -6.73
CA LYS A 541 -34.13 8.69 -7.67
C LYS A 541 -34.26 10.04 -6.95
N HIS A 542 -33.19 10.82 -6.94
CA HIS A 542 -33.12 12.12 -6.26
C HIS A 542 -33.34 13.31 -7.18
N LEU A 543 -32.94 13.20 -8.46
CA LEU A 543 -33.15 14.23 -9.47
C LEU A 543 -33.78 13.65 -10.74
N ASP A 544 -34.63 14.43 -11.38
CA ASP A 544 -35.20 14.19 -12.71
C ASP A 544 -35.46 15.56 -13.33
N GLU A 545 -34.46 16.08 -14.04
CA GLU A 545 -34.42 17.48 -14.47
C GLU A 545 -34.25 17.60 -15.97
N LYS A 546 -34.77 18.71 -16.53
CA LYS A 546 -34.56 19.05 -17.94
C LYS A 546 -33.09 19.32 -18.22
N TRP A 547 -32.61 18.77 -19.33
CA TRP A 547 -31.24 18.92 -19.75
C TRP A 547 -31.13 18.91 -21.27
N GLU A 548 -30.46 19.91 -21.79
CA GLU A 548 -30.05 19.97 -23.19
C GLU A 548 -28.53 19.84 -23.23
N PRO A 549 -28.01 18.73 -23.76
CA PRO A 549 -26.56 18.57 -23.83
C PRO A 549 -25.96 19.69 -24.67
N ASN A 550 -24.93 20.35 -24.13
CA ASN A 550 -24.11 21.27 -24.93
C ASN A 550 -23.25 20.40 -25.86
N ARG A 551 -23.87 19.87 -26.91
CA ARG A 551 -23.23 18.99 -27.87
C ARG A 551 -22.67 19.83 -29.01
N ASN A 552 -21.36 19.73 -29.18
CA ASN A 552 -20.82 19.85 -30.53
C ASN A 552 -21.34 18.60 -31.28
N GLU A 553 -22.40 18.75 -32.09
CA GLU A 553 -23.16 17.66 -32.75
C GLU A 553 -22.31 16.71 -33.61
N SER A 554 -21.03 17.02 -33.79
CA SER A 554 -20.07 16.26 -34.59
C SER A 554 -18.99 15.50 -33.82
N ALA A 555 -18.94 15.54 -32.45
CA ALA A 555 -17.93 14.83 -31.70
C ALA A 555 -18.29 13.34 -31.60
N PRO A 556 -17.49 12.42 -32.16
CA PRO A 556 -17.77 10.98 -32.14
C PRO A 556 -17.57 10.37 -30.75
N LYS A 557 -16.92 11.10 -29.84
CA LYS A 557 -16.59 10.65 -28.47
C LYS A 557 -17.08 11.64 -27.42
N MET A 558 -17.42 11.10 -26.27
CA MET A 558 -17.76 11.83 -25.06
C MET A 558 -16.64 11.64 -24.03
N LYS A 559 -16.21 12.74 -23.43
CA LYS A 559 -15.23 12.73 -22.35
C LYS A 559 -15.93 12.52 -21.00
N LEU A 560 -15.35 11.66 -20.18
CA LEU A 560 -15.74 11.41 -18.79
C LEU A 560 -14.54 11.69 -17.90
N VAL A 561 -14.77 12.33 -16.76
CA VAL A 561 -13.72 12.63 -15.76
C VAL A 561 -14.24 12.23 -14.38
N PHE A 562 -13.42 11.53 -13.59
CA PHE A 562 -13.79 11.05 -12.26
C PHE A 562 -12.70 11.33 -11.23
N GLY A 563 -13.08 11.70 -9.99
CA GLY A 563 -12.17 11.83 -8.85
C GLY A 563 -11.49 13.19 -8.70
N GLY A 564 -11.79 14.15 -9.57
CA GLY A 564 -11.24 15.50 -9.59
C GLY A 564 -11.41 16.13 -10.97
N SER A 565 -11.30 17.46 -11.08
CA SER A 565 -11.33 18.12 -12.38
C SER A 565 -10.03 17.89 -13.16
N ASN A 566 -10.14 17.76 -14.49
CA ASN A 566 -8.98 17.48 -15.34
C ASN A 566 -7.94 18.62 -15.38
N ASP A 567 -8.32 19.82 -14.97
CA ASP A 567 -7.45 20.99 -14.84
C ASP A 567 -6.75 21.07 -13.45
N GLY A 568 -7.06 20.13 -12.53
CA GLY A 568 -6.53 20.10 -11.18
C GLY A 568 -7.02 21.19 -10.24
N LEU A 569 -7.97 22.04 -10.67
CA LEU A 569 -8.49 23.12 -9.84
C LEU A 569 -9.41 22.62 -8.74
N MET A 570 -10.21 21.60 -9.04
CA MET A 570 -11.12 20.97 -8.07
C MET A 570 -10.72 19.52 -7.86
N ASP A 571 -10.76 19.05 -6.62
CA ASP A 571 -10.44 17.68 -6.28
C ASP A 571 -11.57 16.97 -5.54
N PHE A 572 -11.44 15.65 -5.49
CA PHE A 572 -12.23 14.75 -4.68
C PHE A 572 -11.32 14.09 -3.64
N GLY A 573 -11.73 14.12 -2.39
CA GLY A 573 -11.05 13.39 -1.31
C GLY A 573 -11.83 12.12 -0.97
N GLY A 574 -11.49 11.01 -1.61
CA GLY A 574 -12.24 9.77 -1.40
C GLY A 574 -11.87 8.65 -2.35
N LYS A 575 -12.70 7.61 -2.41
CA LYS A 575 -12.49 6.46 -3.30
C LYS A 575 -13.62 6.33 -4.30
N LEU A 576 -13.26 5.88 -5.50
CA LEU A 576 -14.20 5.41 -6.51
C LEU A 576 -13.86 3.96 -6.85
N ASP A 577 -14.92 3.22 -7.22
CA ASP A 577 -14.84 1.80 -7.55
C ASP A 577 -15.88 1.46 -8.61
N GLU A 578 -15.58 0.46 -9.48
CA GLU A 578 -16.54 -0.17 -10.37
C GLU A 578 -17.27 0.84 -11.29
N ILE A 579 -16.56 1.67 -12.04
CA ILE A 579 -17.16 2.68 -12.96
C ILE A 579 -17.59 2.00 -14.25
N ALA A 580 -18.88 2.04 -14.59
CA ALA A 580 -19.42 1.50 -15.83
C ALA A 580 -20.13 2.58 -16.66
N TYR A 581 -19.92 2.54 -17.97
CA TYR A 581 -20.60 3.36 -18.97
C TYR A 581 -21.43 2.49 -19.91
N PHE A 582 -22.68 2.88 -20.11
CA PHE A 582 -23.61 2.28 -21.06
C PHE A 582 -24.01 3.35 -22.09
N ASN A 583 -24.00 3.00 -23.37
CA ASN A 583 -24.48 3.85 -24.47
C ASN A 583 -26.02 3.77 -24.61
N ARG A 584 -26.73 3.54 -23.51
CA ARG A 584 -28.18 3.50 -23.38
C ARG A 584 -28.61 3.92 -21.98
N ALA A 585 -29.85 4.32 -21.85
CA ALA A 585 -30.46 4.51 -20.54
C ALA A 585 -30.79 3.14 -19.90
N LEU A 586 -30.29 2.88 -18.70
CA LEU A 586 -30.73 1.76 -17.89
C LEU A 586 -32.15 1.99 -17.37
N THR A 587 -32.89 0.90 -17.17
CA THR A 587 -34.20 0.93 -16.52
C THR A 587 -34.05 1.00 -15.00
N SER A 588 -35.12 1.38 -14.31
CA SER A 588 -35.15 1.38 -12.83
C SER A 588 -34.90 -0.02 -12.24
N GLU A 589 -35.36 -1.06 -12.94
CA GLU A 589 -35.18 -2.46 -12.53
C GLU A 589 -33.71 -2.87 -12.66
N GLU A 590 -33.03 -2.48 -13.74
CA GLU A 590 -31.60 -2.74 -13.91
C GLU A 590 -30.78 -2.02 -12.82
N ILE A 591 -31.05 -0.74 -12.56
CA ILE A 591 -30.37 0.04 -11.51
C ILE A 591 -30.55 -0.62 -10.13
N LYS A 592 -31.78 -1.01 -9.78
CA LYS A 592 -32.06 -1.72 -8.53
C LYS A 592 -31.35 -3.07 -8.48
N LYS A 593 -31.36 -3.82 -9.58
CA LYS A 593 -30.66 -5.11 -9.67
C LYS A 593 -29.17 -4.97 -9.44
N HIS A 594 -28.51 -3.92 -9.97
CA HIS A 594 -27.09 -3.67 -9.75
C HIS A 594 -26.82 -3.33 -8.27
N ASN A 595 -27.64 -2.50 -7.64
CA ASN A 595 -27.48 -2.16 -6.23
C ASN A 595 -27.87 -3.33 -5.29
N SER A 596 -28.90 -4.12 -5.62
CA SER A 596 -29.44 -5.18 -4.75
C SER A 596 -28.57 -6.43 -4.62
N GLN A 597 -27.39 -6.47 -5.22
CA GLN A 597 -26.39 -7.49 -4.96
C GLN A 597 -25.73 -7.32 -3.57
N ASN A 598 -26.35 -6.53 -2.69
CA ASN A 598 -25.98 -6.31 -1.31
C ASN A 598 -26.24 -7.53 -0.41
#